data_ea6a705bf04a0072a5e7cc7f3417f8d8
#
_entry.id   ea6a705bf04a0072a5e7cc7f3417f8d8
#
_cell.length_a   1.000
_cell.length_b   1.000
_cell.length_c   1.000
_cell.angle_alpha   90.00
_cell.angle_beta   90.00
_cell.angle_gamma   90.00
#
_symmetry.space_group_name_H-M   'P 1'
#
loop_
_entity.id
_entity.type
_entity.pdbx_description
1 polymer ?
#
loop_
_entity_poly.entity_id
_entity_poly.type
_entity_poly.pdbx_seq_one_letter_code
_entity_poly.pdbx_strand_id
1 'polypeptide(L)'
;MIVPRGRARPVMFLLLLAPLVAEVLWGTTTVSEFPVYLIQIGLYGGGAVLIREVVRRWGGGWPSILLLGAAYGAIEEGLLEPNWFTPALQTHPYGVAAGVFWTYAVWNIGYHAVFSIAIPVLLTELAFPAWRDKPWLGRTGVSVVGAVYAVNAAGIGLLWWTYVQPTLLHVPARVHPVQQGAAIALVVALIAAASLAARTRTSTVGGTPPPAAGWLAGAAALGATAWFGLLLLSVSGNHLDWLPFPVPVAVAAAEVALATWSLRRWSARTDLQVLAVCTGALVVQMAVGFAVLGAAGPVNIVGKAILNIVAAGLLAWFALRLRHAAPRGQSLPAPPPQPAPPRVPAH
;
A
#
# COMPACT_ATOMS: atom_id res chain seq x y z
N MET A 1 9.72 8.26 26.86
CA MET A 1 8.75 7.14 26.77
C MET A 1 8.69 6.69 25.32
N ILE A 2 8.90 5.40 25.03
CA ILE A 2 8.96 4.84 23.67
C ILE A 2 7.60 4.96 22.99
N VAL A 3 6.56 4.46 23.63
CA VAL A 3 5.17 4.53 23.15
C VAL A 3 4.28 5.06 24.28
N PRO A 4 3.52 6.13 24.07
CA PRO A 4 2.57 6.64 25.04
C PRO A 4 1.47 5.60 25.36
N ARG A 5 0.96 5.62 26.62
CA ARG A 5 -0.09 4.69 27.04
C ARG A 5 -1.27 4.63 26.09
N GLY A 6 -1.74 3.45 25.73
CA GLY A 6 -2.86 3.21 24.82
C GLY A 6 -2.51 3.22 23.33
N ARG A 7 -1.29 3.66 22.93
CA ARG A 7 -0.87 3.71 21.51
C ARG A 7 -0.03 2.50 21.06
N ALA A 8 0.35 1.62 21.99
CA ALA A 8 1.10 0.41 21.65
C ALA A 8 0.31 -0.54 20.73
N ARG A 9 -1.01 -0.66 20.94
CA ARG A 9 -1.86 -1.56 20.15
C ARG A 9 -1.86 -1.26 18.64
N PRO A 10 -2.11 -0.01 18.18
CA PRO A 10 -2.05 0.27 16.74
C PRO A 10 -0.64 0.11 16.16
N VAL A 11 0.44 0.40 16.94
CA VAL A 11 1.81 0.16 16.48
C VAL A 11 2.07 -1.32 16.25
N MET A 12 1.77 -2.16 17.25
CA MET A 12 1.95 -3.62 17.12
C MET A 12 1.08 -4.22 16.02
N PHE A 13 -0.15 -3.74 15.90
CA PHE A 13 -1.05 -4.20 14.85
C PHE A 13 -0.49 -3.89 13.45
N LEU A 14 0.01 -2.66 13.22
CA LEU A 14 0.60 -2.29 11.94
C LEU A 14 1.92 -3.03 11.66
N LEU A 15 2.77 -3.22 12.68
CA LEU A 15 4.01 -3.98 12.55
C LEU A 15 3.75 -5.40 12.03
N LEU A 16 2.69 -6.05 12.49
CA LEU A 16 2.33 -7.40 12.07
C LEU A 16 1.52 -7.41 10.78
N LEU A 17 0.63 -6.45 10.57
CA LEU A 17 -0.26 -6.43 9.42
C LEU A 17 0.48 -6.13 8.11
N ALA A 18 1.49 -5.24 8.12
CA ALA A 18 2.15 -4.82 6.90
C ALA A 18 2.84 -5.99 6.16
N PRO A 19 3.69 -6.81 6.78
CA PRO A 19 4.27 -7.96 6.09
C PRO A 19 3.23 -9.06 5.79
N LEU A 20 2.16 -9.19 6.60
CA LEU A 20 1.08 -10.12 6.30
C LEU A 20 0.41 -9.77 4.96
N VAL A 21 0.10 -8.49 4.75
CA VAL A 21 -0.52 -8.02 3.49
C VAL A 21 0.49 -8.06 2.35
N ALA A 22 1.71 -7.56 2.56
CA ALA A 22 2.71 -7.42 1.51
C ALA A 22 3.20 -8.76 0.97
N GLU A 23 3.41 -9.75 1.85
CA GLU A 23 4.14 -10.97 1.51
C GLU A 23 3.29 -12.23 1.61
N VAL A 24 2.61 -12.42 2.76
CA VAL A 24 1.91 -13.68 3.03
C VAL A 24 0.61 -13.77 2.22
N LEU A 25 -0.21 -12.72 2.19
CA LEU A 25 -1.41 -12.69 1.35
C LEU A 25 -1.09 -12.61 -0.14
N TRP A 26 0.05 -12.07 -0.49
CA TRP A 26 0.60 -12.10 -1.83
C TRP A 26 1.11 -13.49 -2.23
N GLY A 27 1.74 -14.24 -1.31
CA GLY A 27 2.21 -15.61 -1.51
C GLY A 27 3.70 -15.72 -1.81
N THR A 28 4.47 -14.65 -1.71
CA THR A 28 5.93 -14.66 -1.80
C THR A 28 6.57 -15.24 -0.55
N THR A 29 5.95 -15.04 0.61
CA THR A 29 6.32 -15.77 1.85
C THR A 29 5.28 -16.83 2.15
N THR A 30 5.71 -18.09 2.08
CA THR A 30 4.84 -19.24 2.27
C THR A 30 4.75 -19.66 3.74
N VAL A 31 3.80 -20.55 4.06
CA VAL A 31 3.63 -21.05 5.44
C VAL A 31 4.87 -21.80 5.93
N SER A 32 5.57 -22.51 5.04
CA SER A 32 6.82 -23.22 5.38
C SER A 32 7.99 -22.27 5.61
N GLU A 33 7.90 -21.02 5.17
CA GLU A 33 8.90 -19.95 5.33
C GLU A 33 8.55 -18.98 6.45
N PHE A 34 7.69 -19.36 7.38
CA PHE A 34 7.26 -18.48 8.48
C PHE A 34 8.39 -17.76 9.25
N PRO A 35 9.60 -18.32 9.43
CA PRO A 35 10.72 -17.58 10.03
C PRO A 35 11.09 -16.29 9.25
N VAL A 36 10.93 -16.28 7.93
CA VAL A 36 11.17 -15.08 7.09
C VAL A 36 10.22 -13.96 7.45
N TYR A 37 8.95 -14.27 7.76
CA TYR A 37 7.96 -13.30 8.21
C TYR A 37 8.43 -12.51 9.43
N LEU A 38 9.16 -13.13 10.36
CA LEU A 38 9.68 -12.44 11.57
C LEU A 38 10.70 -11.35 11.21
N ILE A 39 11.51 -11.60 10.18
CA ILE A 39 12.46 -10.60 9.65
C ILE A 39 11.68 -9.48 8.95
N GLN A 40 10.67 -9.84 8.19
CA GLN A 40 9.82 -8.90 7.45
C GLN A 40 9.05 -7.93 8.35
N ILE A 41 8.79 -8.27 9.62
CA ILE A 41 8.20 -7.34 10.60
C ILE A 41 9.08 -6.08 10.74
N GLY A 42 10.41 -6.23 10.75
CA GLY A 42 11.33 -5.10 10.85
C GLY A 42 11.36 -4.24 9.59
N LEU A 43 11.32 -4.85 8.41
CA LEU A 43 11.36 -4.16 7.12
C LEU A 43 9.98 -3.56 6.77
N TYR A 44 8.98 -4.38 6.50
CA TYR A 44 7.64 -3.91 6.09
C TYR A 44 6.90 -3.21 7.23
N GLY A 45 6.82 -3.86 8.39
CA GLY A 45 6.15 -3.31 9.55
C GLY A 45 6.82 -2.03 10.06
N GLY A 46 8.15 -2.06 10.20
CA GLY A 46 8.94 -0.90 10.58
C GLY A 46 8.80 0.25 9.59
N GLY A 47 8.91 -0.02 8.29
CA GLY A 47 8.70 0.94 7.21
C GLY A 47 7.32 1.59 7.24
N ALA A 48 6.25 0.78 7.35
CA ALA A 48 4.88 1.29 7.40
C ALA A 48 4.62 2.17 8.64
N VAL A 49 5.11 1.77 9.81
CA VAL A 49 5.01 2.57 11.05
C VAL A 49 5.76 3.88 10.91
N LEU A 50 6.99 3.88 10.39
CA LEU A 50 7.80 5.08 10.19
C LEU A 50 7.16 6.04 9.20
N ILE A 51 6.73 5.55 8.05
CA ILE A 51 6.07 6.37 7.01
C ILE A 51 4.83 7.04 7.61
N ARG A 52 3.97 6.26 8.24
CA ARG A 52 2.76 6.80 8.88
C ARG A 52 3.11 7.84 9.95
N GLU A 53 4.07 7.54 10.80
CA GLU A 53 4.48 8.41 11.91
C GLU A 53 5.04 9.74 11.41
N VAL A 54 5.91 9.71 10.39
CA VAL A 54 6.50 10.89 9.76
C VAL A 54 5.41 11.75 9.12
N VAL A 55 4.51 11.15 8.34
CA VAL A 55 3.42 11.88 7.68
C VAL A 55 2.49 12.55 8.69
N ARG A 56 2.12 11.87 9.78
CA ARG A 56 1.26 12.46 10.82
C ARG A 56 1.97 13.59 11.59
N ARG A 57 3.28 13.53 11.75
CA ARG A 57 4.09 14.63 12.34
C ARG A 57 4.22 15.83 11.41
N TRP A 58 4.27 15.60 10.09
CA TRP A 58 4.25 16.68 9.10
C TRP A 58 2.87 17.33 8.93
N GLY A 59 1.82 16.77 9.53
CA GLY A 59 0.43 17.18 9.28
C GLY A 59 -0.07 16.77 7.89
N GLY A 60 0.64 15.81 7.26
CA GLY A 60 0.34 15.33 5.91
C GLY A 60 -0.81 14.33 5.86
N GLY A 61 -1.30 14.12 4.65
CA GLY A 61 -2.40 13.22 4.31
C GLY A 61 -1.95 12.01 3.46
N TRP A 62 -2.92 11.41 2.81
CA TRP A 62 -2.73 10.22 1.97
C TRP A 62 -1.76 10.39 0.80
N PRO A 63 -1.69 11.56 0.10
CA PRO A 63 -0.68 11.76 -0.93
C PRO A 63 0.74 11.56 -0.40
N SER A 64 1.04 12.06 0.80
CA SER A 64 2.37 11.87 1.41
C SER A 64 2.63 10.41 1.80
N ILE A 65 1.60 9.65 2.28
CA ILE A 65 1.74 8.23 2.58
C ILE A 65 2.04 7.44 1.29
N LEU A 66 1.33 7.69 0.20
CA LEU A 66 1.54 7.01 -1.08
C LEU A 66 2.92 7.32 -1.69
N LEU A 67 3.35 8.59 -1.65
CA LEU A 67 4.67 8.98 -2.15
C LEU A 67 5.81 8.38 -1.33
N LEU A 68 5.69 8.32 0.00
CA LEU A 68 6.68 7.64 0.84
C LEU A 68 6.60 6.11 0.68
N GLY A 69 5.41 5.55 0.42
CA GLY A 69 5.26 4.14 0.06
C GLY A 69 5.93 3.81 -1.29
N ALA A 70 5.83 4.70 -2.27
CA ALA A 70 6.56 4.60 -3.53
C ALA A 70 8.09 4.70 -3.32
N ALA A 71 8.54 5.60 -2.43
CA ALA A 71 9.95 5.69 -2.04
C ALA A 71 10.42 4.41 -1.33
N TYR A 72 9.56 3.80 -0.50
CA TYR A 72 9.84 2.51 0.14
C TYR A 72 10.08 1.42 -0.91
N GLY A 73 9.19 1.26 -1.90
CA GLY A 73 9.40 0.30 -2.99
C GLY A 73 10.66 0.58 -3.81
N ALA A 74 10.99 1.85 -4.05
CA ALA A 74 12.23 2.21 -4.73
C ALA A 74 13.48 1.89 -3.90
N ILE A 75 13.42 1.98 -2.57
CA ILE A 75 14.50 1.54 -1.68
C ILE A 75 14.62 0.01 -1.74
N GLU A 76 13.53 -0.70 -1.56
CA GLU A 76 13.52 -2.16 -1.49
C GLU A 76 14.01 -2.77 -2.80
N GLU A 77 13.36 -2.50 -3.90
CA GLU A 77 13.55 -3.17 -5.19
C GLU A 77 14.55 -2.50 -6.14
N GLY A 78 14.89 -1.26 -5.83
CA GLY A 78 15.90 -0.52 -6.60
C GLY A 78 17.27 -0.49 -5.94
N LEU A 79 17.36 -0.62 -4.61
CA LEU A 79 18.61 -0.47 -3.87
C LEU A 79 18.97 -1.69 -3.03
N LEU A 80 18.01 -2.27 -2.27
CA LEU A 80 18.29 -3.42 -1.40
C LEU A 80 18.29 -4.72 -2.21
N GLU A 81 17.26 -4.92 -3.01
CA GLU A 81 17.07 -6.07 -3.89
C GLU A 81 17.00 -5.54 -5.33
N PRO A 82 18.12 -5.38 -6.06
CA PRO A 82 18.15 -4.60 -7.31
C PRO A 82 17.42 -5.29 -8.48
N ASN A 83 16.18 -5.74 -8.24
CA ASN A 83 15.36 -6.48 -9.19
C ASN A 83 15.01 -5.66 -10.43
N TRP A 84 14.93 -4.33 -10.31
CA TRP A 84 14.74 -3.44 -11.48
C TRP A 84 15.87 -3.49 -12.49
N PHE A 85 17.06 -3.87 -12.06
CA PHE A 85 18.27 -3.90 -12.86
C PHE A 85 18.74 -5.31 -13.16
N THR A 86 17.94 -6.32 -12.79
CA THR A 86 18.28 -7.72 -12.95
C THR A 86 17.17 -8.47 -13.70
N PRO A 87 16.84 -8.06 -14.96
CA PRO A 87 15.78 -8.70 -15.73
C PRO A 87 16.06 -10.19 -15.99
N ALA A 88 17.33 -10.62 -15.91
CA ALA A 88 17.73 -12.03 -16.04
C ALA A 88 17.12 -12.95 -14.97
N LEU A 89 16.54 -12.44 -13.89
CA LEU A 89 15.76 -13.21 -12.92
C LEU A 89 14.43 -13.70 -13.50
N GLN A 90 13.98 -13.14 -14.62
CA GLN A 90 12.77 -13.54 -15.32
C GLN A 90 13.12 -14.34 -16.58
N THR A 91 12.35 -15.38 -16.85
CA THR A 91 12.54 -16.22 -18.04
C THR A 91 12.28 -15.42 -19.34
N HIS A 92 11.31 -14.53 -19.28
CA HIS A 92 10.87 -13.74 -20.44
C HIS A 92 10.51 -12.29 -20.02
N PRO A 93 11.51 -11.47 -19.65
CA PRO A 93 11.27 -10.12 -19.20
C PRO A 93 10.74 -9.23 -20.36
N TYR A 94 9.63 -8.56 -20.14
CA TYR A 94 9.04 -7.62 -21.08
C TYR A 94 9.22 -6.18 -20.59
N GLY A 95 9.59 -5.29 -21.49
CA GLY A 95 9.76 -3.86 -21.18
C GLY A 95 11.11 -3.51 -20.57
N VAL A 96 12.16 -4.20 -21.01
CA VAL A 96 13.54 -3.88 -20.63
C VAL A 96 14.12 -2.86 -21.60
N ALA A 97 14.61 -1.74 -21.09
CA ALA A 97 15.33 -0.73 -21.87
C ALA A 97 16.44 -0.08 -21.03
N ALA A 98 17.59 0.16 -21.62
CA ALA A 98 18.77 0.73 -20.96
C ALA A 98 19.16 -0.02 -19.67
N GLY A 99 18.98 -1.34 -19.65
CA GLY A 99 19.27 -2.20 -18.49
C GLY A 99 18.32 -2.02 -17.31
N VAL A 100 17.17 -1.38 -17.52
CA VAL A 100 16.10 -1.21 -16.53
C VAL A 100 14.86 -1.99 -16.97
N PHE A 101 14.29 -2.76 -16.05
CA PHE A 101 13.07 -3.50 -16.24
C PHE A 101 11.85 -2.61 -15.90
N TRP A 102 11.50 -1.72 -16.83
CA TRP A 102 10.54 -0.62 -16.61
C TRP A 102 9.14 -1.07 -16.23
N THR A 103 8.61 -2.08 -16.88
CA THR A 103 7.25 -2.56 -16.61
C THR A 103 7.16 -3.14 -15.19
N TYR A 104 8.17 -3.88 -14.77
CA TYR A 104 8.27 -4.41 -13.41
C TYR A 104 8.49 -3.29 -12.39
N ALA A 105 9.41 -2.35 -12.66
CA ALA A 105 9.69 -1.24 -11.75
C ALA A 105 8.45 -0.38 -11.49
N VAL A 106 7.67 -0.06 -12.52
CA VAL A 106 6.43 0.70 -12.39
C VAL A 106 5.40 -0.08 -11.57
N TRP A 107 5.19 -1.36 -11.91
CA TRP A 107 4.29 -2.22 -11.15
C TRP A 107 4.69 -2.28 -9.68
N ASN A 108 5.94 -2.52 -9.41
CA ASN A 108 6.49 -2.74 -8.09
C ASN A 108 6.40 -1.50 -7.19
N ILE A 109 6.73 -0.31 -7.70
CA ILE A 109 6.57 0.96 -6.99
C ILE A 109 5.11 1.14 -6.52
N GLY A 110 4.14 0.89 -7.40
CA GLY A 110 2.73 0.99 -7.05
C GLY A 110 2.28 -0.11 -6.09
N TYR A 111 2.80 -1.33 -6.26
CA TYR A 111 2.54 -2.44 -5.34
C TYR A 111 2.94 -2.07 -3.91
N HIS A 112 4.18 -1.63 -3.69
CA HIS A 112 4.65 -1.26 -2.36
C HIS A 112 3.92 -0.04 -1.80
N ALA A 113 3.64 0.97 -2.62
CA ALA A 113 2.89 2.14 -2.19
C ALA A 113 1.49 1.77 -1.66
N VAL A 114 0.81 0.83 -2.31
CA VAL A 114 -0.57 0.45 -2.00
C VAL A 114 -0.63 -0.73 -1.03
N PHE A 115 -0.05 -1.88 -1.39
CA PHE A 115 -0.23 -3.13 -0.65
C PHE A 115 0.72 -3.26 0.54
N SER A 116 1.96 -2.79 0.43
CA SER A 116 2.90 -2.87 1.55
C SER A 116 2.68 -1.75 2.58
N ILE A 117 2.21 -0.57 2.14
CA ILE A 117 2.11 0.61 3.01
C ILE A 117 0.67 1.10 3.19
N ALA A 118 -0.02 1.53 2.12
CA ALA A 118 -1.28 2.25 2.27
C ALA A 118 -2.41 1.40 2.86
N ILE A 119 -2.63 0.18 2.35
CA ILE A 119 -3.68 -0.72 2.85
C ILE A 119 -3.46 -1.11 4.31
N PRO A 120 -2.26 -1.56 4.76
CA PRO A 120 -2.01 -1.84 6.17
C PRO A 120 -2.25 -0.63 7.08
N VAL A 121 -1.80 0.57 6.67
CA VAL A 121 -2.05 1.81 7.42
C VAL A 121 -3.55 2.11 7.49
N LEU A 122 -4.29 2.03 6.37
CA LEU A 122 -5.73 2.24 6.33
C LEU A 122 -6.48 1.29 7.25
N LEU A 123 -6.22 0.00 7.16
CA LEU A 123 -6.87 -1.02 7.99
C LEU A 123 -6.57 -0.80 9.47
N THR A 124 -5.33 -0.40 9.81
CA THR A 124 -4.96 -0.07 11.19
C THR A 124 -5.70 1.18 11.69
N GLU A 125 -5.76 2.24 10.88
CA GLU A 125 -6.47 3.47 11.26
C GLU A 125 -7.98 3.27 11.37
N LEU A 126 -8.57 2.37 10.57
CA LEU A 126 -9.97 1.94 10.70
C LEU A 126 -10.20 1.13 11.99
N ALA A 127 -9.26 0.25 12.35
CA ALA A 127 -9.35 -0.55 13.58
C ALA A 127 -9.17 0.29 14.86
N PHE A 128 -8.41 1.40 14.77
CA PHE A 128 -8.09 2.28 15.90
C PHE A 128 -8.44 3.76 15.62
N PRO A 129 -9.71 4.10 15.38
CA PRO A 129 -10.12 5.43 14.90
C PRO A 129 -9.76 6.57 15.88
N ALA A 130 -9.72 6.32 17.18
CA ALA A 130 -9.34 7.30 18.20
C ALA A 130 -7.89 7.80 18.06
N TRP A 131 -7.06 7.08 17.31
CA TRP A 131 -5.64 7.36 17.12
C TRP A 131 -5.27 7.69 15.67
N ARG A 132 -6.24 7.75 14.76
CA ARG A 132 -6.07 7.94 13.31
C ARG A 132 -5.20 9.15 12.95
N ASP A 133 -5.47 10.30 13.57
CA ASP A 133 -4.84 11.57 13.21
C ASP A 133 -3.68 11.96 14.14
N LYS A 134 -3.26 11.08 15.03
CA LYS A 134 -2.26 11.38 16.05
C LYS A 134 -0.99 10.58 15.83
N PRO A 135 0.21 11.15 16.06
CA PRO A 135 1.43 10.37 16.17
C PRO A 135 1.32 9.31 17.27
N TRP A 136 1.83 8.10 17.00
CA TRP A 136 1.76 6.99 17.97
C TRP A 136 3.03 6.85 18.81
N LEU A 137 4.18 7.22 18.26
CA LEU A 137 5.49 7.06 18.88
C LEU A 137 5.97 8.36 19.53
N GLY A 138 6.77 8.25 20.61
CA GLY A 138 7.63 9.31 21.08
C GLY A 138 8.90 9.43 20.22
N ARG A 139 9.75 10.42 20.49
CA ARG A 139 11.04 10.57 19.78
C ARG A 139 11.89 9.29 19.87
N THR A 140 12.05 8.74 21.06
CA THR A 140 12.76 7.47 21.30
C THR A 140 12.13 6.32 20.52
N GLY A 141 10.79 6.25 20.44
CA GLY A 141 10.10 5.20 19.69
C GLY A 141 10.40 5.28 18.19
N VAL A 142 10.43 6.49 17.62
CA VAL A 142 10.84 6.69 16.21
C VAL A 142 12.28 6.25 15.99
N SER A 143 13.20 6.62 16.90
CA SER A 143 14.59 6.21 16.78
C SER A 143 14.78 4.69 16.87
N VAL A 144 14.05 4.02 17.78
CA VAL A 144 14.11 2.55 17.93
C VAL A 144 13.56 1.86 16.69
N VAL A 145 12.37 2.24 16.23
CA VAL A 145 11.77 1.62 15.02
C VAL A 145 12.63 1.95 13.79
N GLY A 146 13.18 3.17 13.70
CA GLY A 146 14.10 3.56 12.64
C GLY A 146 15.39 2.74 12.63
N ALA A 147 15.97 2.49 13.80
CA ALA A 147 17.16 1.64 13.91
C ALA A 147 16.85 0.19 13.52
N VAL A 148 15.74 -0.37 14.00
CA VAL A 148 15.29 -1.72 13.62
C VAL A 148 15.07 -1.82 12.10
N TYR A 149 14.37 -0.85 11.51
CA TYR A 149 14.18 -0.80 10.06
C TYR A 149 15.52 -0.74 9.31
N ALA A 150 16.42 0.17 9.71
CA ALA A 150 17.71 0.35 9.04
C ALA A 150 18.59 -0.90 9.14
N VAL A 151 18.61 -1.57 10.30
CA VAL A 151 19.36 -2.84 10.48
C VAL A 151 18.77 -3.94 9.62
N ASN A 152 17.43 -4.07 9.57
CA ASN A 152 16.78 -5.07 8.70
C ASN A 152 17.04 -4.77 7.21
N ALA A 153 16.87 -3.51 6.78
CA ALA A 153 17.11 -3.11 5.41
C ALA A 153 18.57 -3.37 4.99
N ALA A 154 19.54 -2.96 5.83
CA ALA A 154 20.95 -3.23 5.56
C ALA A 154 21.26 -4.72 5.54
N GLY A 155 20.69 -5.50 6.47
CA GLY A 155 20.86 -6.95 6.55
C GLY A 155 20.31 -7.67 5.33
N ILE A 156 19.08 -7.34 4.92
CA ILE A 156 18.44 -7.91 3.72
C ILE A 156 19.22 -7.51 2.46
N GLY A 157 19.57 -6.23 2.30
CA GLY A 157 20.36 -5.78 1.17
C GLY A 157 21.71 -6.50 1.10
N LEU A 158 22.44 -6.59 2.22
CA LEU A 158 23.73 -7.30 2.26
C LEU A 158 23.55 -8.78 1.88
N LEU A 159 22.53 -9.46 2.46
CA LEU A 159 22.23 -10.87 2.15
C LEU A 159 21.87 -11.05 0.68
N TRP A 160 21.07 -10.16 0.11
CA TRP A 160 20.66 -10.22 -1.30
C TRP A 160 21.86 -10.07 -2.25
N TRP A 161 22.67 -9.05 -2.05
CA TRP A 161 23.81 -8.74 -2.92
C TRP A 161 24.93 -9.77 -2.81
N THR A 162 25.16 -10.37 -1.63
CA THR A 162 26.31 -11.24 -1.40
C THR A 162 25.99 -12.72 -1.48
N TYR A 163 24.74 -13.11 -1.27
CA TYR A 163 24.36 -14.52 -1.19
C TYR A 163 23.16 -14.88 -2.07
N VAL A 164 22.02 -14.23 -1.91
CA VAL A 164 20.78 -14.63 -2.61
C VAL A 164 20.97 -14.54 -4.11
N GLN A 165 21.31 -13.36 -4.62
CA GLN A 165 21.42 -13.12 -6.05
C GLN A 165 22.55 -13.92 -6.70
N PRO A 166 23.82 -13.90 -6.23
CA PRO A 166 24.90 -14.63 -6.89
C PRO A 166 24.89 -16.13 -6.62
N THR A 167 24.45 -16.61 -5.45
CA THR A 167 24.60 -18.00 -5.03
C THR A 167 23.31 -18.80 -5.19
N LEU A 168 22.15 -18.25 -4.81
CA LEU A 168 20.90 -18.98 -4.91
C LEU A 168 20.24 -18.79 -6.28
N LEU A 169 20.28 -17.59 -6.83
CA LEU A 169 19.65 -17.27 -8.11
C LEU A 169 20.61 -17.39 -9.29
N HIS A 170 21.90 -17.58 -9.03
CA HIS A 170 22.97 -17.72 -10.04
C HIS A 170 23.06 -16.56 -11.02
N VAL A 171 22.66 -15.36 -10.59
CA VAL A 171 22.71 -14.13 -11.38
C VAL A 171 23.70 -13.16 -10.73
N PRO A 172 24.68 -12.62 -11.48
CA PRO A 172 25.66 -11.68 -10.91
C PRO A 172 24.97 -10.42 -10.38
N ALA A 173 25.25 -10.05 -9.12
CA ALA A 173 24.78 -8.79 -8.53
C ALA A 173 25.57 -7.60 -9.14
N ARG A 174 25.20 -7.18 -10.34
CA ARG A 174 25.85 -6.08 -11.04
C ARG A 174 24.82 -5.02 -11.43
N VAL A 175 24.92 -3.87 -10.77
CA VAL A 175 24.12 -2.68 -11.13
C VAL A 175 25.07 -1.58 -11.54
N HIS A 176 24.79 -0.94 -12.66
CA HIS A 176 25.61 0.17 -13.15
C HIS A 176 25.48 1.37 -12.19
N PRO A 177 26.58 2.08 -11.84
CA PRO A 177 26.52 3.21 -10.91
C PRO A 177 25.50 4.30 -11.28
N VAL A 178 25.28 4.52 -12.58
CA VAL A 178 24.24 5.46 -13.06
C VAL A 178 22.84 4.99 -12.69
N GLN A 179 22.54 3.69 -12.76
CA GLN A 179 21.25 3.12 -12.37
C GLN A 179 21.04 3.25 -10.86
N GLN A 180 22.06 2.95 -10.05
CA GLN A 180 21.99 3.17 -8.60
C GLN A 180 21.78 4.66 -8.26
N GLY A 181 22.53 5.55 -8.91
CA GLY A 181 22.37 7.00 -8.75
C GLY A 181 20.96 7.46 -9.11
N ALA A 182 20.39 6.93 -10.20
CA ALA A 182 19.02 7.23 -10.61
C ALA A 182 17.99 6.74 -9.60
N ALA A 183 18.14 5.53 -9.03
CA ALA A 183 17.27 5.02 -7.99
C ALA A 183 17.34 5.87 -6.71
N ILE A 184 18.53 6.26 -6.28
CA ILE A 184 18.72 7.18 -5.14
C ILE A 184 18.06 8.54 -5.42
N ALA A 185 18.25 9.10 -6.60
CA ALA A 185 17.65 10.37 -7.00
C ALA A 185 16.10 10.28 -7.00
N LEU A 186 15.54 9.17 -7.47
CA LEU A 186 14.11 8.91 -7.41
C LEU A 186 13.60 8.86 -5.96
N VAL A 187 14.26 8.14 -5.07
CA VAL A 187 13.91 8.08 -3.64
C VAL A 187 13.91 9.48 -3.02
N VAL A 188 14.97 10.27 -3.26
CA VAL A 188 15.07 11.64 -2.75
C VAL A 188 13.94 12.52 -3.31
N ALA A 189 13.64 12.42 -4.60
CA ALA A 189 12.56 13.16 -5.25
C ALA A 189 11.19 12.80 -4.67
N LEU A 190 10.92 11.50 -4.43
CA LEU A 190 9.67 11.03 -3.82
C LEU A 190 9.50 11.51 -2.38
N ILE A 191 10.57 11.49 -1.57
CA ILE A 191 10.56 12.02 -0.20
C ILE A 191 10.31 13.55 -0.22
N ALA A 192 10.98 14.28 -1.11
CA ALA A 192 10.78 15.71 -1.27
C ALA A 192 9.33 16.02 -1.70
N ALA A 193 8.79 15.30 -2.69
CA ALA A 193 7.41 15.44 -3.13
C ALA A 193 6.42 15.14 -2.00
N ALA A 194 6.66 14.11 -1.18
CA ALA A 194 5.85 13.77 -0.03
C ALA A 194 5.84 14.89 1.02
N SER A 195 7.00 15.51 1.28
CA SER A 195 7.13 16.63 2.21
C SER A 195 6.41 17.89 1.71
N LEU A 196 6.46 18.17 0.41
CA LEU A 196 5.72 19.24 -0.22
C LEU A 196 4.22 18.98 -0.18
N ALA A 197 3.77 17.76 -0.50
CA ALA A 197 2.38 17.36 -0.42
C ALA A 197 1.81 17.50 1.01
N ALA A 198 2.63 17.29 2.04
CA ALA A 198 2.21 17.49 3.42
C ALA A 198 1.92 18.96 3.76
N ARG A 199 2.57 19.91 3.08
CA ARG A 199 2.39 21.36 3.28
C ARG A 199 1.16 21.91 2.54
N THR A 200 0.73 21.23 1.47
CA THR A 200 -0.44 21.64 0.70
C THR A 200 -1.70 21.11 1.36
N ARG A 201 -2.41 21.98 2.10
CA ARG A 201 -3.77 21.65 2.56
C ARG A 201 -4.70 21.63 1.36
N THR A 202 -5.08 20.45 0.90
CA THR A 202 -6.21 20.31 -0.02
C THR A 202 -7.48 20.58 0.76
N SER A 203 -8.04 21.79 0.61
CA SER A 203 -9.39 22.07 1.10
C SER A 203 -10.35 21.18 0.29
N THR A 204 -11.00 20.25 0.95
CA THR A 204 -12.00 19.34 0.36
C THR A 204 -13.39 20.01 0.36
N VAL A 205 -13.47 21.30 0.03
CA VAL A 205 -14.76 22.02 -0.05
C VAL A 205 -15.44 21.64 -1.37
N GLY A 206 -16.60 21.02 -1.30
CA GLY A 206 -17.50 20.82 -2.44
C GLY A 206 -17.37 19.51 -3.23
N GLY A 207 -16.83 18.44 -2.65
CA GLY A 207 -16.78 17.12 -3.32
C GLY A 207 -18.15 16.45 -3.44
N THR A 208 -18.37 15.71 -4.54
CA THR A 208 -19.55 14.86 -4.70
C THR A 208 -19.52 13.70 -3.70
N PRO A 209 -20.68 13.20 -3.23
CA PRO A 209 -20.73 12.02 -2.40
C PRO A 209 -20.13 10.82 -3.17
N PRO A 210 -19.34 9.98 -2.50
CA PRO A 210 -18.76 8.81 -3.16
C PRO A 210 -19.85 7.79 -3.50
N PRO A 211 -19.61 6.91 -4.50
CA PRO A 211 -20.50 5.79 -4.82
C PRO A 211 -20.72 4.84 -3.63
N ALA A 212 -21.70 3.96 -3.76
CA ALA A 212 -21.95 2.91 -2.78
C ALA A 212 -20.71 2.03 -2.56
N ALA A 213 -20.52 1.51 -1.33
CA ALA A 213 -19.35 0.72 -0.96
C ALA A 213 -19.09 -0.48 -1.90
N GLY A 214 -20.15 -1.16 -2.36
CA GLY A 214 -20.03 -2.27 -3.32
C GLY A 214 -19.43 -1.85 -4.66
N TRP A 215 -19.82 -0.70 -5.19
CA TRP A 215 -19.24 -0.14 -6.42
C TRP A 215 -17.75 0.21 -6.23
N LEU A 216 -17.40 0.78 -5.08
CA LEU A 216 -16.00 1.10 -4.77
C LEU A 216 -15.15 -0.16 -4.63
N ALA A 217 -15.69 -1.23 -4.03
CA ALA A 217 -15.00 -2.52 -3.96
C ALA A 217 -14.78 -3.09 -5.37
N GLY A 218 -15.81 -3.06 -6.23
CA GLY A 218 -15.71 -3.52 -7.62
C GLY A 218 -14.71 -2.71 -8.43
N ALA A 219 -14.75 -1.38 -8.33
CA ALA A 219 -13.79 -0.50 -9.00
C ALA A 219 -12.35 -0.74 -8.53
N ALA A 220 -12.13 -0.92 -7.22
CA ALA A 220 -10.82 -1.25 -6.66
C ALA A 220 -10.33 -2.63 -7.12
N ALA A 221 -11.22 -3.61 -7.23
CA ALA A 221 -10.89 -4.92 -7.76
C ALA A 221 -10.50 -4.86 -9.25
N LEU A 222 -11.23 -4.09 -10.06
CA LEU A 222 -10.88 -3.88 -11.48
C LEU A 222 -9.53 -3.18 -11.62
N GLY A 223 -9.28 -2.11 -10.86
CA GLY A 223 -7.98 -1.43 -10.85
C GLY A 223 -6.86 -2.36 -10.41
N ALA A 224 -7.03 -3.09 -9.32
CA ALA A 224 -6.04 -4.08 -8.89
C ALA A 224 -5.80 -5.16 -9.97
N THR A 225 -6.84 -5.62 -10.67
CA THR A 225 -6.70 -6.59 -11.76
C THR A 225 -5.87 -6.02 -12.91
N ALA A 226 -6.11 -4.77 -13.30
CA ALA A 226 -5.31 -4.09 -14.33
C ALA A 226 -3.86 -3.91 -13.88
N TRP A 227 -3.64 -3.52 -12.61
CA TRP A 227 -2.30 -3.37 -12.03
C TRP A 227 -1.52 -4.68 -11.99
N PHE A 228 -2.14 -5.77 -11.52
CA PHE A 228 -1.52 -7.10 -11.57
C PHE A 228 -1.38 -7.63 -12.99
N GLY A 229 -2.21 -7.17 -13.92
CA GLY A 229 -2.03 -7.41 -15.35
C GLY A 229 -0.68 -6.90 -15.85
N LEU A 230 -0.22 -5.74 -15.39
CA LEU A 230 1.11 -5.22 -15.73
C LEU A 230 2.24 -6.14 -15.23
N LEU A 231 2.11 -6.73 -14.04
CA LEU A 231 3.05 -7.75 -13.55
C LEU A 231 3.06 -8.98 -14.46
N LEU A 232 1.89 -9.53 -14.79
CA LEU A 232 1.79 -10.71 -15.64
C LEU A 232 2.41 -10.46 -17.02
N LEU A 233 2.16 -9.30 -17.61
CA LEU A 233 2.82 -8.86 -18.85
C LEU A 233 4.34 -8.78 -18.67
N SER A 234 4.81 -8.24 -17.54
CA SER A 234 6.24 -8.06 -17.26
C SER A 234 6.99 -9.39 -17.26
N VAL A 235 6.41 -10.45 -16.67
CA VAL A 235 7.09 -11.74 -16.47
C VAL A 235 6.79 -12.78 -17.55
N SER A 236 5.77 -12.54 -18.40
CA SER A 236 5.26 -13.51 -19.41
C SER A 236 5.39 -13.01 -20.86
N GLY A 237 6.36 -12.16 -21.15
CA GLY A 237 6.50 -11.41 -22.38
C GLY A 237 6.67 -12.18 -23.69
N ASN A 238 6.61 -13.51 -23.67
CA ASN A 238 6.93 -14.43 -24.79
C ASN A 238 6.24 -14.17 -26.13
N HIS A 239 5.19 -13.37 -26.19
CA HIS A 239 4.43 -13.13 -27.41
C HIS A 239 4.01 -11.67 -27.55
N LEU A 240 4.67 -10.75 -26.83
CA LEU A 240 4.29 -9.34 -26.74
C LEU A 240 5.28 -8.41 -27.45
N ASP A 241 6.20 -8.93 -28.24
CA ASP A 241 7.17 -8.13 -29.01
C ASP A 241 6.51 -7.10 -29.93
N TRP A 242 5.25 -7.36 -30.33
CA TRP A 242 4.42 -6.44 -31.10
C TRP A 242 3.87 -5.26 -30.28
N LEU A 243 3.82 -5.35 -28.93
CA LEU A 243 3.30 -4.32 -28.05
C LEU A 243 4.46 -3.46 -27.53
N PRO A 244 4.57 -2.18 -27.88
CA PRO A 244 5.59 -1.31 -27.31
C PRO A 244 5.39 -1.14 -25.80
N PHE A 245 6.40 -1.43 -25.00
CA PHE A 245 6.31 -1.37 -23.51
C PHE A 245 5.87 -0.01 -22.94
N PRO A 246 6.08 1.15 -23.58
CA PRO A 246 5.52 2.40 -23.09
C PRO A 246 3.99 2.41 -22.99
N VAL A 247 3.29 1.58 -23.80
CA VAL A 247 1.82 1.50 -23.79
C VAL A 247 1.28 0.99 -22.44
N PRO A 248 1.65 -0.20 -21.93
CA PRO A 248 1.17 -0.64 -20.62
C PRO A 248 1.66 0.27 -19.48
N VAL A 249 2.82 0.89 -19.59
CA VAL A 249 3.28 1.89 -18.61
C VAL A 249 2.39 3.13 -18.63
N ALA A 250 1.97 3.61 -19.80
CA ALA A 250 1.02 4.72 -19.92
C ALA A 250 -0.36 4.36 -19.38
N VAL A 251 -0.83 3.13 -19.58
CA VAL A 251 -2.09 2.63 -18.99
C VAL A 251 -2.00 2.64 -17.46
N ALA A 252 -0.90 2.14 -16.89
CA ALA A 252 -0.68 2.18 -15.44
C ALA A 252 -0.64 3.62 -14.90
N ALA A 253 0.01 4.55 -15.61
CA ALA A 253 0.01 5.97 -15.24
C ALA A 253 -1.40 6.59 -15.32
N ALA A 254 -2.20 6.24 -16.32
CA ALA A 254 -3.59 6.67 -16.45
C ALA A 254 -4.46 6.11 -15.29
N GLU A 255 -4.24 4.87 -14.88
CA GLU A 255 -4.91 4.28 -13.72
C GLU A 255 -4.60 5.05 -12.43
N VAL A 256 -3.33 5.37 -12.16
CA VAL A 256 -2.93 6.19 -11.01
C VAL A 256 -3.56 7.59 -11.06
N ALA A 257 -3.60 8.20 -12.24
CA ALA A 257 -4.23 9.50 -12.44
C ALA A 257 -5.73 9.46 -12.16
N LEU A 258 -6.44 8.44 -12.66
CA LEU A 258 -7.87 8.22 -12.44
C LEU A 258 -8.18 7.96 -10.96
N ALA A 259 -7.40 7.11 -10.29
CA ALA A 259 -7.53 6.85 -8.87
C ALA A 259 -7.33 8.14 -8.04
N THR A 260 -6.30 8.92 -8.37
CA THR A 260 -6.00 10.20 -7.71
C THR A 260 -7.13 11.22 -7.91
N TRP A 261 -7.64 11.34 -9.14
CA TRP A 261 -8.77 12.20 -9.46
C TRP A 261 -10.03 11.79 -8.68
N SER A 262 -10.35 10.51 -8.67
CA SER A 262 -11.49 9.95 -7.92
C SER A 262 -11.37 10.23 -6.42
N LEU A 263 -10.18 10.04 -5.86
CA LEU A 263 -9.89 10.31 -4.45
C LEU A 263 -10.02 11.79 -4.09
N ARG A 264 -9.70 12.72 -4.99
CA ARG A 264 -9.89 14.16 -4.79
C ARG A 264 -11.35 14.56 -4.90
N ARG A 265 -12.10 13.94 -5.83
CA ARG A 265 -13.50 14.25 -6.07
C ARG A 265 -14.43 13.79 -4.93
N TRP A 266 -14.12 12.68 -4.30
CA TRP A 266 -14.94 12.07 -3.23
C TRP A 266 -14.38 12.40 -1.84
N SER A 267 -14.69 13.57 -1.32
CA SER A 267 -14.10 14.07 -0.07
C SER A 267 -14.73 13.49 1.21
N ALA A 268 -16.02 13.14 1.18
CA ALA A 268 -16.78 12.69 2.37
C ALA A 268 -16.97 11.16 2.37
N ARG A 269 -15.85 10.40 2.48
CA ARG A 269 -15.90 8.93 2.51
C ARG A 269 -16.17 8.41 3.92
N THR A 270 -17.04 7.39 4.00
CA THR A 270 -17.27 6.63 5.23
C THR A 270 -16.17 5.58 5.43
N ASP A 271 -15.98 5.15 6.68
CA ASP A 271 -15.03 4.07 7.01
C ASP A 271 -15.37 2.77 6.27
N LEU A 272 -16.67 2.48 6.06
CA LEU A 272 -17.11 1.33 5.28
C LEU A 272 -16.70 1.41 3.80
N GLN A 273 -16.75 2.60 3.20
CA GLN A 273 -16.32 2.82 1.82
C GLN A 273 -14.79 2.66 1.67
N VAL A 274 -14.03 3.15 2.65
CA VAL A 274 -12.57 2.96 2.68
C VAL A 274 -12.23 1.47 2.82
N LEU A 275 -12.90 0.75 3.72
CA LEU A 275 -12.74 -0.70 3.88
C LEU A 275 -13.09 -1.44 2.59
N ALA A 276 -14.15 -1.03 1.88
CA ALA A 276 -14.57 -1.64 0.62
C ALA A 276 -13.50 -1.53 -0.48
N VAL A 277 -12.84 -0.38 -0.60
CA VAL A 277 -11.70 -0.20 -1.52
C VAL A 277 -10.56 -1.15 -1.16
N CYS A 278 -10.15 -1.20 0.11
CA CYS A 278 -9.11 -2.12 0.57
C CYS A 278 -9.49 -3.58 0.28
N THR A 279 -10.74 -3.96 0.56
CA THR A 279 -11.22 -5.33 0.36
C THR A 279 -11.19 -5.71 -1.12
N GLY A 280 -11.65 -4.85 -2.02
CA GLY A 280 -11.62 -5.10 -3.47
C GLY A 280 -10.20 -5.36 -3.98
N ALA A 281 -9.24 -4.52 -3.58
CA ALA A 281 -7.84 -4.69 -3.96
C ALA A 281 -7.22 -5.97 -3.36
N LEU A 282 -7.46 -6.25 -2.08
CA LEU A 282 -6.92 -7.43 -1.39
C LEU A 282 -7.46 -8.75 -1.94
N VAL A 283 -8.73 -8.82 -2.32
CA VAL A 283 -9.31 -10.04 -2.92
C VAL A 283 -8.57 -10.40 -4.21
N VAL A 284 -8.25 -9.42 -5.04
CA VAL A 284 -7.48 -9.64 -6.27
C VAL A 284 -6.06 -10.07 -5.94
N GLN A 285 -5.36 -9.39 -5.02
CA GLN A 285 -4.03 -9.78 -4.58
C GLN A 285 -4.00 -11.23 -4.08
N MET A 286 -4.93 -11.59 -3.21
CA MET A 286 -5.06 -12.96 -2.67
C MET A 286 -5.27 -13.99 -3.78
N ALA A 287 -6.08 -13.68 -4.80
CA ALA A 287 -6.34 -14.57 -5.92
C ALA A 287 -5.12 -14.72 -6.84
N VAL A 288 -4.52 -13.60 -7.26
CA VAL A 288 -3.32 -13.61 -8.13
C VAL A 288 -2.13 -14.25 -7.41
N GLY A 289 -2.05 -14.12 -6.10
CA GLY A 289 -1.00 -14.74 -5.29
C GLY A 289 -0.97 -16.27 -5.34
N PHE A 290 -2.02 -16.97 -5.79
CA PHE A 290 -1.92 -18.41 -6.09
C PHE A 290 -1.08 -18.68 -7.35
N ALA A 291 -1.09 -17.76 -8.31
CA ALA A 291 -0.21 -17.89 -9.48
C ALA A 291 1.25 -17.63 -9.11
N VAL A 292 1.51 -16.69 -8.18
CA VAL A 292 2.85 -16.40 -7.64
C VAL A 292 3.39 -17.60 -6.86
N LEU A 293 2.54 -18.24 -6.05
CA LEU A 293 2.90 -19.41 -5.26
C LEU A 293 3.41 -20.58 -6.14
N GLY A 294 2.91 -20.68 -7.38
CA GLY A 294 3.39 -21.68 -8.36
C GLY A 294 3.32 -23.12 -7.83
N ALA A 295 4.43 -23.85 -7.98
CA ALA A 295 4.58 -25.26 -7.57
C ALA A 295 5.08 -25.43 -6.12
N ALA A 296 4.77 -24.51 -5.21
CA ALA A 296 5.28 -24.52 -3.82
C ALA A 296 4.82 -25.72 -2.95
N GLY A 297 4.10 -26.66 -3.54
CA GLY A 297 3.63 -27.87 -2.89
C GLY A 297 2.32 -27.73 -2.10
N PRO A 298 1.66 -28.86 -1.77
CA PRO A 298 0.29 -28.85 -1.23
C PRO A 298 0.18 -28.15 0.13
N VAL A 299 1.20 -28.25 0.99
CA VAL A 299 1.19 -27.61 2.31
C VAL A 299 1.07 -26.10 2.18
N ASN A 300 1.83 -25.48 1.29
CA ASN A 300 1.83 -24.03 1.07
C ASN A 300 0.56 -23.57 0.37
N ILE A 301 0.03 -24.35 -0.58
CA ILE A 301 -1.24 -24.07 -1.27
C ILE A 301 -2.41 -24.08 -0.26
N VAL A 302 -2.49 -25.13 0.57
CA VAL A 302 -3.54 -25.26 1.60
C VAL A 302 -3.36 -24.17 2.65
N GLY A 303 -2.14 -23.92 3.11
CA GLY A 303 -1.84 -22.86 4.07
C GLY A 303 -2.27 -21.50 3.57
N LYS A 304 -1.94 -21.15 2.32
CA LYS A 304 -2.38 -19.91 1.68
C LYS A 304 -3.91 -19.82 1.59
N ALA A 305 -4.58 -20.90 1.20
CA ALA A 305 -6.05 -20.93 1.13
C ALA A 305 -6.69 -20.66 2.49
N ILE A 306 -6.18 -21.28 3.56
CA ILE A 306 -6.65 -21.04 4.93
C ILE A 306 -6.44 -19.57 5.33
N LEU A 307 -5.25 -19.02 5.09
CA LEU A 307 -4.95 -17.62 5.43
C LEU A 307 -5.82 -16.64 4.65
N ASN A 308 -6.08 -16.89 3.37
CA ASN A 308 -6.98 -16.07 2.56
C ASN A 308 -8.43 -16.13 3.06
N ILE A 309 -8.92 -17.32 3.45
CA ILE A 309 -10.26 -17.49 4.03
C ILE A 309 -10.37 -16.72 5.35
N VAL A 310 -9.35 -16.83 6.22
CA VAL A 310 -9.31 -16.10 7.49
C VAL A 310 -9.29 -14.59 7.23
N ALA A 311 -8.46 -14.11 6.31
CA ALA A 311 -8.39 -12.70 5.96
C ALA A 311 -9.73 -12.18 5.41
N ALA A 312 -10.36 -12.92 4.49
CA ALA A 312 -11.68 -12.57 3.95
C ALA A 312 -12.75 -12.56 5.05
N GLY A 313 -12.74 -13.52 5.97
CA GLY A 313 -13.64 -13.57 7.12
C GLY A 313 -13.46 -12.37 8.05
N LEU A 314 -12.22 -11.97 8.34
CA LEU A 314 -11.90 -10.79 9.15
C LEU A 314 -12.35 -9.49 8.46
N LEU A 315 -12.15 -9.35 7.16
CA LEU A 315 -12.62 -8.19 6.39
C LEU A 315 -14.15 -8.11 6.40
N ALA A 316 -14.84 -9.24 6.19
CA ALA A 316 -16.31 -9.32 6.25
C ALA A 316 -16.83 -8.97 7.65
N TRP A 317 -16.24 -9.55 8.70
CA TRP A 317 -16.59 -9.22 10.09
C TRP A 317 -16.38 -7.73 10.38
N PHE A 318 -15.27 -7.16 9.92
CA PHE A 318 -14.99 -5.74 10.11
C PHE A 318 -16.01 -4.85 9.36
N ALA A 319 -16.41 -5.23 8.14
CA ALA A 319 -17.47 -4.53 7.41
C ALA A 319 -18.82 -4.57 8.15
N LEU A 320 -19.19 -5.71 8.70
CA LEU A 320 -20.41 -5.85 9.54
C LEU A 320 -20.33 -4.96 10.78
N ARG A 321 -19.19 -4.95 11.47
CA ARG A 321 -18.97 -4.08 12.63
C ARG A 321 -19.14 -2.60 12.28
N LEU A 322 -18.57 -2.14 11.16
CA LEU A 322 -18.71 -0.74 10.73
C LEU A 322 -20.16 -0.39 10.34
N ARG A 323 -20.89 -1.32 9.70
CA ARG A 323 -22.33 -1.12 9.40
C ARG A 323 -23.17 -0.97 10.65
N HIS A 324 -22.90 -1.74 11.70
CA HIS A 324 -23.65 -1.65 12.97
C HIS A 324 -23.26 -0.42 13.80
N ALA A 325 -22.04 0.08 13.66
CA ALA A 325 -21.57 1.29 14.36
C ALA A 325 -22.08 2.58 13.70
N ALA A 326 -22.52 2.57 12.44
CA ALA A 326 -23.11 3.72 11.79
C ALA A 326 -24.40 4.12 12.51
N PRO A 327 -24.60 5.41 12.90
CA PRO A 327 -25.86 5.85 13.54
C PRO A 327 -27.02 5.52 12.64
N ARG A 328 -27.94 4.64 13.11
CA ARG A 328 -29.23 4.40 12.44
C ARG A 328 -29.98 5.74 12.43
N GLY A 329 -30.02 6.38 11.24
CA GLY A 329 -30.89 7.52 10.94
C GLY A 329 -31.24 8.41 12.13
N GLN A 330 -30.37 9.37 12.48
CA GLN A 330 -30.88 10.60 13.07
C GLN A 330 -31.70 11.28 11.96
N SER A 331 -33.03 11.09 11.96
CA SER A 331 -33.93 12.04 11.36
C SER A 331 -33.46 13.41 11.83
N LEU A 332 -33.10 14.29 10.89
CA LEU A 332 -32.77 15.67 11.20
C LEU A 332 -33.86 16.20 12.14
N PRO A 333 -33.53 16.82 13.28
CA PRO A 333 -34.53 17.46 14.10
C PRO A 333 -35.31 18.39 13.20
N ALA A 334 -36.64 18.38 13.31
CA ALA A 334 -37.50 19.25 12.54
C ALA A 334 -36.98 20.69 12.69
N PRO A 335 -36.92 21.46 11.59
CA PRO A 335 -36.47 22.84 11.67
C PRO A 335 -37.33 23.55 12.72
N PRO A 336 -36.74 24.44 13.55
CA PRO A 336 -37.48 25.17 14.55
C PRO A 336 -38.65 25.90 13.86
N PRO A 337 -39.83 25.97 14.50
CA PRO A 337 -40.99 26.64 13.92
C PRO A 337 -40.58 28.09 13.55
N GLN A 338 -40.90 28.47 12.32
CA GLN A 338 -40.61 29.83 11.86
C GLN A 338 -41.36 30.84 12.78
N PRO A 339 -40.71 31.92 13.20
CA PRO A 339 -41.38 32.96 13.98
C PRO A 339 -42.61 33.49 13.19
N ALA A 340 -43.72 33.61 13.87
CA ALA A 340 -44.92 34.12 13.27
C ALA A 340 -44.68 35.51 12.65
N PRO A 341 -45.22 35.80 11.46
CA PRO A 341 -45.02 37.09 10.82
C PRO A 341 -45.54 38.19 11.74
N PRO A 342 -44.89 39.37 11.80
CA PRO A 342 -45.30 40.47 12.63
C PRO A 342 -46.75 40.88 12.25
N ARG A 343 -47.62 41.00 13.27
CA ARG A 343 -49.00 41.50 13.08
C ARG A 343 -48.89 42.93 12.61
N VAL A 344 -49.37 43.19 11.39
CA VAL A 344 -49.55 44.56 10.88
C VAL A 344 -50.67 45.22 11.68
N PRO A 345 -50.43 46.37 12.31
CA PRO A 345 -51.54 47.09 12.96
C PRO A 345 -52.56 47.52 11.90
N ALA A 346 -53.82 47.27 12.13
CA ALA A 346 -54.90 47.83 11.33
C ALA A 346 -55.02 49.33 11.67
N HIS A 347 -54.90 50.19 10.64
CA HIS A 347 -55.29 51.63 10.69
C HIS A 347 -56.71 51.79 10.33
#